data_2090b090bcb423f0e959236233e02b54
#
_entry.id   2090b090bcb423f0e959236233e02b54
#
_cell.length_a   1.000
_cell.length_b   1.000
_cell.length_c   1.000
_cell.angle_alpha   90.00
_cell.angle_beta   90.00
_cell.angle_gamma   90.00
#
_symmetry.space_group_name_H-M   'P 1'
#
loop_
_entity.id
_entity.type
_entity.pdbx_description
1 polymer ?
#
loop_
_entity_poly.entity_id
_entity_poly.type
_entity_poly.pdbx_seq_one_letter_code
_entity_poly.pdbx_strand_id
1 'polypeptide(L)'
;MSVKNRSVRLLILTASATAMLLPGASLAQAEAIKKAPAGNAFYKASAKQIKAGKPGTIIWARQVKYTANGRVALASASKTMLVLYRSLDPKGKPIAVSGMVDLPKGKAPKGGFKSISWAHGTTGAADICAPSRDVAGGPADSYITYATASYNRWLKAGYAVFRTDYPGLGVKEPPHPYLIGVSEGRSVVDITLAARELYPKLSKDYLIGGHSQGGQGGLFAGSLAPKLAPKLNMKGVFSYAPASHLYEQGNAVSNLGDDFKGLTALVMMILNSAMHEARVQPSTLVTPQIEALLPKIEEVCLAQLTGDDIFGNIAPNAILKPGVTTASIDAVLKAMNPNVKIKAPVLIAQGLDDTTVFPSFTAALVAELKTSGDKVTYDTFPGLTHSGVVTDPAASAVVLDWIKARLR
;
A
#
# COMPACT_ATOMS: atom_id res chain seq x y z
N MET A 1 -100.15 -4.12 31.35
CA MET A 1 -99.01 -4.93 30.94
C MET A 1 -97.81 -4.03 30.77
N SER A 2 -96.87 -4.14 31.71
CA SER A 2 -95.76 -3.25 31.91
C SER A 2 -94.55 -3.68 31.10
N VAL A 3 -93.95 -2.77 30.29
CA VAL A 3 -92.67 -3.00 29.63
C VAL A 3 -91.66 -2.08 30.32
N LYS A 4 -90.68 -2.71 30.98
CA LYS A 4 -89.59 -2.03 31.67
C LYS A 4 -88.45 -1.64 30.67
N ASN A 5 -88.19 -0.35 30.62
CA ASN A 5 -86.98 0.21 29.97
C ASN A 5 -85.71 -0.25 30.70
N ARG A 6 -84.80 -0.86 29.99
CA ARG A 6 -83.41 -1.07 30.43
C ARG A 6 -82.50 -0.13 29.69
N SER A 7 -81.90 0.82 30.42
CA SER A 7 -80.88 1.75 29.95
C SER A 7 -79.56 1.01 29.77
N VAL A 8 -78.95 1.05 28.57
CA VAL A 8 -77.64 0.51 28.31
C VAL A 8 -76.64 1.66 28.54
N ARG A 9 -75.80 1.51 29.54
CA ARG A 9 -74.65 2.43 29.75
C ARG A 9 -73.49 2.04 28.83
N LEU A 10 -73.13 2.91 27.93
CA LEU A 10 -71.96 2.80 27.06
C LEU A 10 -70.71 3.14 27.87
N LEU A 11 -69.85 2.15 28.13
CA LEU A 11 -68.51 2.36 28.69
C LEU A 11 -67.57 2.75 27.57
N ILE A 12 -67.09 3.99 27.58
CA ILE A 12 -66.00 4.43 26.71
C ILE A 12 -64.69 4.02 27.38
N LEU A 13 -64.03 3.01 26.81
CA LEU A 13 -62.64 2.66 27.17
C LEU A 13 -61.69 3.58 26.41
N THR A 14 -61.09 4.55 27.11
CA THR A 14 -59.97 5.30 26.63
C THR A 14 -58.68 4.44 26.65
N ALA A 15 -58.25 3.95 25.51
CA ALA A 15 -56.97 3.29 25.36
C ALA A 15 -55.84 4.34 25.37
N SER A 16 -55.13 4.46 26.49
CA SER A 16 -53.90 5.22 26.58
C SER A 16 -52.79 4.49 25.86
N ALA A 17 -52.43 4.91 24.65
CA ALA A 17 -51.26 4.44 23.95
C ALA A 17 -49.98 4.96 24.63
N THR A 18 -49.38 4.18 25.48
CA THR A 18 -48.03 4.40 26.02
C THR A 18 -47.04 4.15 24.89
N ALA A 19 -46.57 5.21 24.24
CA ALA A 19 -45.48 5.11 23.30
C ALA A 19 -44.19 4.71 24.07
N MET A 20 -43.78 3.45 23.98
CA MET A 20 -42.45 3.02 24.37
C MET A 20 -41.44 3.70 23.47
N LEU A 21 -40.81 4.74 23.98
CA LEU A 21 -39.56 5.29 23.44
C LEU A 21 -38.50 4.20 23.54
N LEU A 22 -38.27 3.46 22.44
CA LEU A 22 -37.03 2.69 22.27
C LEU A 22 -35.85 3.62 22.47
N PRO A 23 -34.87 3.26 23.31
CA PRO A 23 -33.68 4.08 23.45
C PRO A 23 -33.03 4.17 22.06
N GLY A 24 -33.01 5.40 21.50
CA GLY A 24 -32.36 5.69 20.24
C GLY A 24 -30.94 5.12 20.27
N ALA A 25 -30.62 4.29 19.27
CA ALA A 25 -29.26 3.89 19.04
C ALA A 25 -28.42 5.17 18.96
N SER A 26 -27.60 5.39 19.99
CA SER A 26 -26.60 6.44 20.03
C SER A 26 -25.80 6.29 18.75
N LEU A 27 -25.96 7.21 17.79
CA LEU A 27 -25.02 7.43 16.72
C LEU A 27 -23.68 7.65 17.42
N ALA A 28 -22.79 6.65 17.37
CA ALA A 28 -21.44 6.76 17.89
C ALA A 28 -20.86 8.03 17.24
N GLN A 29 -20.74 9.07 18.05
CA GLN A 29 -20.16 10.34 17.66
C GLN A 29 -18.76 10.01 17.23
N ALA A 30 -18.42 10.23 15.94
CA ALA A 30 -17.07 10.02 15.44
C ALA A 30 -16.12 10.77 16.37
N GLU A 31 -15.24 10.04 17.07
CA GLU A 31 -14.27 10.65 17.99
C GLU A 31 -13.51 11.70 17.20
N ALA A 32 -13.50 12.95 17.68
CA ALA A 32 -12.81 14.03 16.98
C ALA A 32 -11.35 13.63 16.73
N ILE A 33 -10.92 13.64 15.46
CA ILE A 33 -9.56 13.24 15.07
C ILE A 33 -8.56 14.06 15.88
N LYS A 34 -7.74 13.39 16.67
CA LYS A 34 -6.79 14.05 17.58
C LYS A 34 -5.79 14.88 16.79
N LYS A 35 -5.49 16.08 17.30
CA LYS A 35 -4.46 16.95 16.73
C LYS A 35 -3.12 16.22 16.77
N ALA A 36 -2.48 16.09 15.61
CA ALA A 36 -1.22 15.38 15.48
C ALA A 36 -0.05 16.12 16.14
N PRO A 37 0.91 15.40 16.72
CA PRO A 37 2.17 15.99 17.15
C PRO A 37 2.95 16.62 15.99
N ALA A 38 3.81 17.60 16.31
CA ALA A 38 4.69 18.23 15.33
C ALA A 38 5.95 17.37 15.05
N GLY A 39 6.63 17.63 13.93
CA GLY A 39 7.92 17.02 13.58
C GLY A 39 7.89 15.48 13.61
N ASN A 40 8.98 14.88 14.04
CA ASN A 40 9.16 13.42 14.11
C ASN A 40 8.30 12.75 15.19
N ALA A 41 7.78 13.49 16.16
CA ALA A 41 6.83 12.94 17.15
C ALA A 41 5.52 12.46 16.49
N PHE A 42 5.23 12.89 15.25
CA PHE A 42 4.12 12.39 14.45
C PHE A 42 4.15 10.87 14.26
N TYR A 43 5.33 10.30 14.07
CA TYR A 43 5.53 8.88 13.77
C TYR A 43 5.64 7.99 15.04
N LYS A 44 5.37 8.57 16.21
CA LYS A 44 5.52 7.88 17.52
C LYS A 44 4.18 7.77 18.23
N ALA A 45 3.45 6.68 17.99
CA ALA A 45 2.24 6.36 18.75
C ALA A 45 2.56 5.39 19.89
N SER A 46 1.93 5.59 21.06
CA SER A 46 2.06 4.65 22.16
C SER A 46 1.29 3.34 21.87
N ALA A 47 1.69 2.24 22.49
CA ALA A 47 1.00 0.96 22.40
C ALA A 47 -0.50 1.07 22.76
N LYS A 48 -0.85 1.92 23.74
CA LYS A 48 -2.25 2.21 24.10
C LYS A 48 -3.01 2.85 22.94
N GLN A 49 -2.42 3.83 22.25
CA GLN A 49 -3.04 4.50 21.11
C GLN A 49 -3.22 3.55 19.92
N ILE A 50 -2.24 2.69 19.66
CA ILE A 50 -2.30 1.69 18.58
C ILE A 50 -3.44 0.69 18.84
N LYS A 51 -3.55 0.17 20.07
CA LYS A 51 -4.56 -0.82 20.45
C LYS A 51 -5.97 -0.25 20.65
N ALA A 52 -6.14 1.07 20.72
CA ALA A 52 -7.42 1.72 21.03
C ALA A 52 -8.45 1.70 19.89
N GLY A 53 -8.14 1.14 18.73
CA GLY A 53 -9.07 1.09 17.59
C GLY A 53 -8.80 -0.07 16.65
N LYS A 54 -9.65 -0.19 15.62
CA LYS A 54 -9.56 -1.24 14.60
C LYS A 54 -8.54 -0.84 13.51
N PRO A 55 -7.98 -1.82 12.76
CA PRO A 55 -7.23 -1.54 11.53
C PRO A 55 -8.03 -0.62 10.59
N GLY A 56 -7.33 0.28 9.90
CA GLY A 56 -7.94 1.29 9.03
C GLY A 56 -8.52 2.49 9.76
N THR A 57 -8.38 2.63 11.11
CA THR A 57 -8.81 3.83 11.84
C THR A 57 -7.64 4.78 12.13
N ILE A 58 -7.91 6.09 12.12
CA ILE A 58 -6.90 7.13 12.34
C ILE A 58 -6.49 7.20 13.80
N ILE A 59 -5.18 7.33 14.06
CA ILE A 59 -4.63 7.69 15.36
C ILE A 59 -4.61 9.21 15.48
N TRP A 60 -4.06 9.90 14.48
CA TRP A 60 -4.11 11.35 14.27
C TRP A 60 -3.80 11.73 12.83
N ALA A 61 -4.09 12.98 12.48
CA ALA A 61 -3.81 13.53 11.17
C ALA A 61 -3.43 15.01 11.28
N ARG A 62 -2.64 15.50 10.34
CA ARG A 62 -2.37 16.94 10.17
C ARG A 62 -2.30 17.34 8.70
N GLN A 63 -2.69 18.54 8.39
CA GLN A 63 -2.52 19.10 7.05
C GLN A 63 -1.04 19.42 6.81
N VAL A 64 -0.57 19.10 5.62
CA VAL A 64 0.76 19.45 5.11
C VAL A 64 0.58 20.49 4.02
N LYS A 65 1.40 21.54 4.04
CA LYS A 65 1.39 22.56 3.00
C LYS A 65 2.44 22.20 1.93
N TYR A 66 2.08 22.42 0.68
CA TYR A 66 3.05 22.37 -0.41
C TYR A 66 4.07 23.51 -0.23
N THR A 67 5.34 23.17 -0.36
CA THR A 67 6.46 24.13 -0.47
C THR A 67 7.27 23.79 -1.71
N ALA A 68 7.87 24.78 -2.36
CA ALA A 68 8.66 24.56 -3.56
C ALA A 68 9.83 23.57 -3.34
N ASN A 69 10.36 23.53 -2.12
CA ASN A 69 11.48 22.67 -1.71
C ASN A 69 11.01 21.36 -1.00
N GLY A 70 9.70 21.14 -0.86
CA GLY A 70 9.14 19.95 -0.21
C GLY A 70 8.16 19.24 -1.11
N ARG A 71 8.28 17.92 -1.22
CA ARG A 71 7.43 17.10 -2.11
C ARG A 71 6.36 16.28 -1.37
N VAL A 72 6.29 16.43 -0.06
CA VAL A 72 5.31 15.71 0.76
C VAL A 72 3.89 16.04 0.33
N ALA A 73 3.58 17.34 0.15
CA ALA A 73 2.32 17.80 -0.43
C ALA A 73 2.46 17.97 -1.96
N LEU A 74 1.41 17.61 -2.70
CA LEU A 74 1.40 17.64 -4.16
C LEU A 74 0.85 18.97 -4.70
N ALA A 75 1.49 19.52 -5.76
CA ALA A 75 1.06 20.79 -6.36
C ALA A 75 -0.38 20.75 -6.91
N SER A 76 -0.85 19.59 -7.37
CA SER A 76 -2.22 19.42 -7.91
C SER A 76 -3.27 19.09 -6.85
N ALA A 77 -2.87 18.88 -5.59
CA ALA A 77 -3.79 18.67 -4.49
C ALA A 77 -4.38 20.01 -4.02
N SER A 78 -5.66 20.03 -3.64
CA SER A 78 -6.29 21.11 -2.88
C SER A 78 -5.93 21.00 -1.40
N LYS A 79 -5.73 19.77 -0.93
CA LYS A 79 -5.37 19.47 0.45
C LYS A 79 -4.58 18.17 0.48
N THR A 80 -3.50 18.16 1.25
CA THR A 80 -2.70 16.99 1.58
C THR A 80 -2.71 16.81 3.10
N MET A 81 -3.10 15.62 3.55
CA MET A 81 -3.07 15.25 4.96
C MET A 81 -2.02 14.17 5.18
N LEU A 82 -1.12 14.39 6.12
CA LEU A 82 -0.30 13.35 6.71
C LEU A 82 -1.15 12.63 7.76
N VAL A 83 -1.25 11.31 7.65
CA VAL A 83 -2.07 10.47 8.53
C VAL A 83 -1.22 9.41 9.21
N LEU A 84 -1.51 9.14 10.49
CA LEU A 84 -1.06 7.96 11.20
C LEU A 84 -2.29 7.12 11.51
N TYR A 85 -2.31 5.89 11.05
CA TYR A 85 -3.45 4.99 11.13
C TYR A 85 -3.06 3.62 11.68
N ARG A 86 -4.05 2.86 12.13
CA ARG A 86 -3.88 1.51 12.66
C ARG A 86 -3.88 0.49 11.55
N SER A 87 -3.02 -0.51 11.69
CA SER A 87 -2.94 -1.67 10.81
C SER A 87 -2.52 -2.90 11.62
N LEU A 88 -2.22 -3.99 10.94
CA LEU A 88 -1.67 -5.21 11.55
C LEU A 88 -0.38 -5.61 10.84
N ASP A 89 0.57 -6.13 11.61
CA ASP A 89 1.77 -6.76 11.07
C ASP A 89 1.43 -8.12 10.40
N PRO A 90 2.39 -8.81 9.76
CA PRO A 90 2.16 -10.12 9.14
C PRO A 90 1.58 -11.18 10.10
N LYS A 91 1.85 -11.06 11.40
CA LYS A 91 1.38 -11.97 12.46
C LYS A 91 0.05 -11.55 13.09
N GLY A 92 -0.57 -10.48 12.59
CA GLY A 92 -1.85 -9.96 13.10
C GLY A 92 -1.74 -9.09 14.37
N LYS A 93 -0.54 -8.69 14.78
CA LYS A 93 -0.34 -7.77 15.91
C LYS A 93 -0.67 -6.34 15.50
N PRO A 94 -1.40 -5.55 16.33
CA PRO A 94 -1.68 -4.14 16.05
C PRO A 94 -0.41 -3.30 15.94
N ILE A 95 -0.32 -2.52 14.85
CA ILE A 95 0.75 -1.58 14.55
C ILE A 95 0.20 -0.22 14.12
N ALA A 96 1.05 0.79 14.08
CA ALA A 96 0.76 2.06 13.43
C ALA A 96 1.49 2.12 12.08
N VAL A 97 0.85 2.72 11.09
CA VAL A 97 1.42 2.98 9.76
C VAL A 97 1.15 4.43 9.39
N SER A 98 2.10 5.08 8.75
CA SER A 98 1.93 6.45 8.23
C SER A 98 1.58 6.45 6.74
N GLY A 99 1.14 7.61 6.26
CA GLY A 99 0.86 7.82 4.85
C GLY A 99 0.21 9.16 4.58
N MET A 100 -0.20 9.37 3.35
CA MET A 100 -0.72 10.64 2.85
C MET A 100 -2.10 10.45 2.23
N VAL A 101 -2.98 11.46 2.42
CA VAL A 101 -4.29 11.56 1.78
C VAL A 101 -4.37 12.88 1.03
N ASP A 102 -4.42 12.81 -0.28
CA ASP A 102 -4.44 13.95 -1.18
C ASP A 102 -5.83 14.10 -1.81
N LEU A 103 -6.43 15.28 -1.68
CA LEU A 103 -7.70 15.61 -2.33
C LEU A 103 -7.45 16.45 -3.59
N PRO A 104 -8.16 16.20 -4.70
CA PRO A 104 -8.02 16.99 -5.91
C PRO A 104 -8.57 18.41 -5.72
N LYS A 105 -8.18 19.32 -6.61
CA LYS A 105 -8.75 20.66 -6.71
C LYS A 105 -10.17 20.58 -7.30
N GLY A 106 -10.98 21.61 -7.00
CA GLY A 106 -12.35 21.71 -7.49
C GLY A 106 -13.41 21.18 -6.52
N LYS A 107 -14.66 21.23 -6.96
CA LYS A 107 -15.82 20.77 -6.18
C LYS A 107 -15.99 19.27 -6.33
N ALA A 108 -16.22 18.57 -5.23
CA ALA A 108 -16.51 17.16 -5.26
C ALA A 108 -17.79 16.86 -6.07
N PRO A 109 -17.80 15.84 -6.93
CA PRO A 109 -19.00 15.39 -7.62
C PRO A 109 -20.08 14.92 -6.65
N LYS A 110 -21.32 14.76 -7.14
CA LYS A 110 -22.38 14.08 -6.40
C LYS A 110 -21.89 12.64 -6.11
N GLY A 111 -21.85 12.24 -4.84
CA GLY A 111 -21.31 10.95 -4.41
C GLY A 111 -19.82 10.98 -3.98
N GLY A 112 -19.17 12.15 -4.04
CA GLY A 112 -17.80 12.38 -3.55
C GLY A 112 -16.72 12.07 -4.60
N PHE A 113 -15.48 12.43 -4.29
CA PHE A 113 -14.34 12.08 -5.12
C PHE A 113 -14.12 10.56 -5.08
N LYS A 114 -14.01 9.94 -6.26
CA LYS A 114 -13.49 8.58 -6.42
C LYS A 114 -12.00 8.60 -6.15
N SER A 115 -11.40 7.46 -5.81
CA SER A 115 -10.03 7.47 -5.30
C SER A 115 -9.15 6.36 -5.86
N ILE A 116 -7.85 6.59 -5.75
CA ILE A 116 -6.79 5.63 -6.04
C ILE A 116 -6.00 5.43 -4.75
N SER A 117 -5.96 4.20 -4.23
CA SER A 117 -5.06 3.80 -3.17
C SER A 117 -3.76 3.31 -3.80
N TRP A 118 -2.68 4.01 -3.56
CA TRP A 118 -1.39 3.77 -4.20
C TRP A 118 -0.41 3.06 -3.28
N ALA A 119 0.17 2.02 -3.83
CA ALA A 119 1.27 1.23 -3.29
C ALA A 119 2.56 1.65 -4.00
N HIS A 120 3.50 2.26 -3.27
CA HIS A 120 4.73 2.78 -3.87
C HIS A 120 5.77 1.67 -4.13
N GLY A 121 6.70 1.91 -5.05
CA GLY A 121 7.87 1.05 -5.27
C GLY A 121 8.94 1.26 -4.21
N THR A 122 10.02 0.50 -4.30
CA THR A 122 11.08 0.46 -3.30
C THR A 122 11.75 1.80 -3.07
N THR A 123 11.72 2.26 -1.83
CA THR A 123 12.44 3.45 -1.35
C THR A 123 13.56 3.07 -0.38
N GLY A 124 13.48 1.91 0.24
CA GLY A 124 14.37 1.37 1.25
C GLY A 124 13.59 0.59 2.30
N ALA A 125 14.27 0.11 3.34
CA ALA A 125 13.62 -0.56 4.48
C ALA A 125 13.79 0.20 5.82
N ALA A 126 14.58 1.27 5.85
CA ALA A 126 14.70 2.13 7.01
C ALA A 126 13.48 3.06 7.18
N ASP A 127 13.12 3.41 8.41
CA ASP A 127 11.98 4.30 8.69
C ASP A 127 12.10 5.69 8.03
N ILE A 128 13.33 6.16 7.82
CA ILE A 128 13.60 7.43 7.13
C ILE A 128 13.24 7.42 5.65
N CYS A 129 13.07 6.23 5.04
CA CYS A 129 12.77 6.05 3.62
C CYS A 129 11.27 6.20 3.30
N ALA A 130 10.44 6.48 4.30
CA ALA A 130 9.02 6.67 4.11
C ALA A 130 8.71 7.82 3.14
N PRO A 131 7.88 7.60 2.08
CA PRO A 131 7.47 8.67 1.18
C PRO A 131 6.85 9.88 1.88
N SER A 132 6.20 9.69 3.02
CA SER A 132 5.61 10.79 3.80
C SER A 132 6.65 11.67 4.51
N ARG A 133 7.89 11.21 4.62
CA ARG A 133 9.03 11.97 5.17
C ARG A 133 9.85 12.67 4.10
N ASP A 134 9.62 12.33 2.83
CA ASP A 134 10.46 12.78 1.72
C ASP A 134 10.42 14.29 1.53
N VAL A 135 11.58 14.83 1.19
CA VAL A 135 11.81 16.22 0.78
C VAL A 135 12.66 16.25 -0.48
N ALA A 136 12.71 17.37 -1.18
CA ALA A 136 13.59 17.52 -2.33
C ALA A 136 15.07 17.29 -1.91
N GLY A 137 15.74 16.38 -2.60
CA GLY A 137 17.10 15.94 -2.25
C GLY A 137 17.17 15.02 -1.03
N GLY A 138 16.04 14.53 -0.55
CA GLY A 138 15.96 13.55 0.54
C GLY A 138 16.39 12.14 0.12
N PRO A 139 16.54 11.23 1.11
CA PRO A 139 17.10 9.90 0.84
C PRO A 139 16.21 9.01 -0.04
N ALA A 140 14.89 9.30 -0.15
CA ALA A 140 13.94 8.58 -1.01
C ALA A 140 13.63 9.35 -2.32
N ASP A 141 14.28 10.47 -2.57
CA ASP A 141 13.98 11.42 -3.65
C ASP A 141 13.97 10.80 -5.06
N SER A 142 14.85 9.85 -5.33
CA SER A 142 14.95 9.19 -6.63
C SER A 142 13.62 8.52 -7.03
N TYR A 143 12.98 7.79 -6.12
CA TYR A 143 11.66 7.18 -6.37
C TYR A 143 10.55 8.23 -6.41
N ILE A 144 10.49 9.11 -5.42
CA ILE A 144 9.37 10.05 -5.24
C ILE A 144 9.28 11.02 -6.41
N THR A 145 10.40 11.42 -7.00
CA THR A 145 10.45 12.35 -8.12
C THR A 145 9.64 11.84 -9.31
N TYR A 146 9.83 10.62 -9.75
CA TYR A 146 9.08 10.13 -10.91
C TYR A 146 7.64 9.75 -10.57
N ALA A 147 7.36 9.21 -9.41
CA ALA A 147 6.02 8.86 -8.98
C ALA A 147 5.09 10.08 -8.83
N THR A 148 5.64 11.24 -8.43
CA THR A 148 4.91 12.51 -8.26
C THR A 148 4.17 12.96 -9.53
N ALA A 149 4.71 12.71 -10.72
CA ALA A 149 4.05 13.03 -11.98
C ALA A 149 2.70 12.28 -12.13
N SER A 150 2.68 11.01 -11.79
CA SER A 150 1.46 10.18 -11.83
C SER A 150 0.43 10.63 -10.79
N TYR A 151 0.84 10.95 -9.56
CA TYR A 151 -0.06 11.47 -8.53
C TYR A 151 -0.72 12.77 -8.97
N ASN A 152 0.05 13.73 -9.49
CA ASN A 152 -0.48 15.00 -9.99
C ASN A 152 -1.42 14.79 -11.17
N ARG A 153 -1.15 13.82 -12.05
CA ARG A 153 -2.02 13.47 -13.18
C ARG A 153 -3.38 12.95 -12.71
N TRP A 154 -3.41 12.07 -11.73
CA TRP A 154 -4.66 11.52 -11.18
C TRP A 154 -5.46 12.59 -10.41
N LEU A 155 -4.78 13.44 -9.63
CA LEU A 155 -5.43 14.58 -8.96
C LEU A 155 -6.04 15.56 -9.97
N LYS A 156 -5.35 15.88 -11.07
CA LYS A 156 -5.88 16.71 -12.17
C LYS A 156 -7.09 16.06 -12.85
N ALA A 157 -7.14 14.73 -12.92
CA ALA A 157 -8.28 13.97 -13.42
C ALA A 157 -9.46 13.89 -12.43
N GLY A 158 -9.34 14.48 -11.23
CA GLY A 158 -10.40 14.56 -10.23
C GLY A 158 -10.45 13.39 -9.25
N TYR A 159 -9.44 12.56 -9.18
CA TYR A 159 -9.34 11.46 -8.23
C TYR A 159 -8.59 11.87 -6.97
N ALA A 160 -9.09 11.47 -5.78
CA ALA A 160 -8.30 11.52 -4.57
C ALA A 160 -7.23 10.42 -4.60
N VAL A 161 -6.06 10.69 -4.01
CA VAL A 161 -4.92 9.74 -3.99
C VAL A 161 -4.54 9.47 -2.55
N PHE A 162 -4.45 8.20 -2.18
CA PHE A 162 -4.02 7.76 -0.85
C PHE A 162 -2.70 7.00 -1.02
N ARG A 163 -1.68 7.39 -0.27
CA ARG A 163 -0.32 6.87 -0.38
C ARG A 163 0.10 6.33 0.98
N THR A 164 0.11 5.01 1.16
CA THR A 164 0.66 4.37 2.38
C THR A 164 2.17 4.41 2.35
N ASP A 165 2.81 4.47 3.53
CA ASP A 165 4.26 4.30 3.65
C ASP A 165 4.66 2.83 3.85
N TYR A 166 3.72 1.93 4.09
CA TYR A 166 3.89 0.55 4.58
C TYR A 166 4.35 0.44 6.04
N PRO A 167 4.16 -0.74 6.67
CA PRO A 167 4.72 -1.01 8.00
C PRO A 167 6.25 -0.89 8.01
N GLY A 168 6.80 -0.31 9.07
CA GLY A 168 8.25 -0.14 9.24
C GLY A 168 8.84 1.10 8.56
N LEU A 169 8.11 1.71 7.60
CA LEU A 169 8.50 2.99 7.01
C LEU A 169 7.76 4.13 7.72
N GLY A 170 8.49 5.18 8.06
CA GLY A 170 7.97 6.31 8.87
C GLY A 170 7.84 5.98 10.35
N VAL A 171 7.17 4.89 10.68
CA VAL A 171 7.10 4.32 12.04
C VAL A 171 8.11 3.18 12.11
N LYS A 172 9.13 3.32 12.95
CA LYS A 172 10.28 2.41 12.98
C LYS A 172 9.92 0.95 13.35
N GLU A 173 8.90 0.74 14.15
CA GLU A 173 8.54 -0.59 14.65
C GLU A 173 7.17 -1.06 14.11
N PRO A 174 7.06 -2.29 13.61
CA PRO A 174 8.13 -3.29 13.42
C PRO A 174 9.05 -2.93 12.24
N PRO A 175 10.18 -3.61 12.05
CA PRO A 175 10.99 -3.48 10.83
C PRO A 175 10.14 -3.68 9.57
N HIS A 176 10.53 -3.03 8.46
CA HIS A 176 9.76 -3.12 7.22
C HIS A 176 9.74 -4.55 6.66
N PRO A 177 8.55 -5.20 6.58
CA PRO A 177 8.40 -6.53 6.00
C PRO A 177 8.39 -6.43 4.46
N TYR A 178 9.57 -6.12 3.89
CA TYR A 178 9.74 -5.84 2.48
C TYR A 178 9.25 -7.00 1.61
N LEU A 179 8.33 -6.74 0.68
CA LEU A 179 7.68 -7.71 -0.20
C LEU A 179 6.89 -8.84 0.52
N ILE A 180 6.62 -8.70 1.80
CA ILE A 180 5.63 -9.56 2.48
C ILE A 180 4.22 -9.06 2.09
N GLY A 181 3.73 -9.54 0.96
CA GLY A 181 2.59 -8.96 0.26
C GLY A 181 1.30 -8.85 1.07
N VAL A 182 1.03 -9.78 1.99
CA VAL A 182 -0.14 -9.71 2.88
C VAL A 182 -0.06 -8.53 3.85
N SER A 183 1.13 -8.12 4.27
CA SER A 183 1.35 -6.97 5.15
C SER A 183 1.25 -5.65 4.39
N GLU A 184 1.95 -5.56 3.26
CA GLU A 184 1.91 -4.37 2.40
C GLU A 184 0.51 -4.14 1.84
N GLY A 185 -0.12 -5.18 1.27
CA GLY A 185 -1.47 -5.13 0.72
C GLY A 185 -2.51 -4.73 1.76
N ARG A 186 -2.37 -5.19 3.00
CA ARG A 186 -3.23 -4.75 4.10
C ARG A 186 -3.12 -3.25 4.33
N SER A 187 -1.92 -2.69 4.39
CA SER A 187 -1.71 -1.27 4.64
C SER A 187 -2.31 -0.39 3.54
N VAL A 188 -2.32 -0.86 2.29
CA VAL A 188 -2.98 -0.21 1.14
C VAL A 188 -4.50 -0.17 1.33
N VAL A 189 -5.11 -1.23 1.86
CA VAL A 189 -6.55 -1.24 2.17
C VAL A 189 -6.84 -0.40 3.41
N ASP A 190 -6.02 -0.48 4.45
CA ASP A 190 -6.23 0.21 5.72
C ASP A 190 -6.12 1.75 5.55
N ILE A 191 -5.21 2.27 4.71
CA ILE A 191 -5.17 3.71 4.42
C ILE A 191 -6.43 4.17 3.67
N THR A 192 -7.03 3.32 2.84
CA THR A 192 -8.31 3.63 2.17
C THR A 192 -9.44 3.81 3.19
N LEU A 193 -9.47 2.96 4.21
CA LEU A 193 -10.43 3.09 5.32
C LEU A 193 -10.16 4.34 6.15
N ALA A 194 -8.89 4.61 6.49
CA ALA A 194 -8.47 5.81 7.22
C ALA A 194 -8.81 7.11 6.47
N ALA A 195 -8.59 7.15 5.15
CA ALA A 195 -8.97 8.30 4.33
C ALA A 195 -10.48 8.56 4.36
N ARG A 196 -11.30 7.51 4.40
CA ARG A 196 -12.75 7.64 4.49
C ARG A 196 -13.24 8.03 5.89
N GLU A 197 -12.53 7.63 6.95
CA GLU A 197 -12.79 8.14 8.29
C GLU A 197 -12.52 9.66 8.35
N LEU A 198 -11.41 10.11 7.74
CA LEU A 198 -11.04 11.52 7.66
C LEU A 198 -12.01 12.34 6.78
N TYR A 199 -12.49 11.73 5.68
CA TYR A 199 -13.37 12.35 4.70
C TYR A 199 -14.57 11.43 4.38
N PRO A 200 -15.62 11.38 5.23
CA PRO A 200 -16.74 10.44 5.08
C PRO A 200 -17.52 10.61 3.76
N LYS A 201 -17.41 11.78 3.12
CA LYS A 201 -18.06 12.10 1.84
C LYS A 201 -17.27 11.61 0.60
N LEU A 202 -16.11 10.96 0.76
CA LEU A 202 -15.45 10.30 -0.37
C LEU A 202 -16.34 9.21 -0.96
N SER A 203 -16.22 8.97 -2.26
CA SER A 203 -16.94 7.89 -2.94
C SER A 203 -16.54 6.53 -2.36
N LYS A 204 -17.46 5.56 -2.41
CA LYS A 204 -17.13 4.16 -2.10
C LYS A 204 -16.33 3.49 -3.21
N ASP A 205 -16.39 4.05 -4.42
CA ASP A 205 -15.70 3.52 -5.60
C ASP A 205 -14.24 3.95 -5.59
N TYR A 206 -13.35 2.97 -5.68
CA TYR A 206 -11.92 3.22 -5.71
C TYR A 206 -11.18 2.16 -6.54
N LEU A 207 -9.96 2.49 -6.92
CA LEU A 207 -8.98 1.57 -7.51
C LEU A 207 -7.78 1.42 -6.56
N ILE A 208 -7.09 0.31 -6.71
CA ILE A 208 -5.76 0.10 -6.16
C ILE A 208 -4.77 0.21 -7.30
N GLY A 209 -3.67 0.94 -7.08
CA GLY A 209 -2.56 1.04 -8.02
C GLY A 209 -1.24 0.79 -7.34
N GLY A 210 -0.23 0.32 -8.09
CA GLY A 210 1.10 0.15 -7.54
C GLY A 210 2.18 -0.02 -8.60
N HIS A 211 3.44 0.12 -8.18
CA HIS A 211 4.60 -0.05 -9.04
C HIS A 211 5.67 -0.89 -8.34
N SER A 212 6.29 -1.84 -9.04
CA SER A 212 7.42 -2.64 -8.53
C SER A 212 7.03 -3.40 -7.25
N GLN A 213 7.69 -3.16 -6.10
CA GLN A 213 7.26 -3.59 -4.77
C GLN A 213 5.75 -3.31 -4.57
N GLY A 214 5.32 -2.08 -4.85
CA GLY A 214 3.92 -1.71 -4.72
C GLY A 214 3.03 -2.32 -5.79
N GLY A 215 3.57 -2.71 -6.93
CA GLY A 215 2.85 -3.52 -7.91
C GLY A 215 2.45 -4.87 -7.33
N GLN A 216 3.39 -5.54 -6.67
CA GLN A 216 3.15 -6.76 -5.88
C GLN A 216 2.16 -6.50 -4.73
N GLY A 217 2.44 -5.51 -3.87
CA GLY A 217 1.58 -5.15 -2.74
C GLY A 217 0.17 -4.76 -3.17
N GLY A 218 0.01 -4.09 -4.32
CA GLY A 218 -1.28 -3.73 -4.91
C GLY A 218 -2.11 -4.94 -5.34
N LEU A 219 -1.48 -5.96 -5.93
CA LEU A 219 -2.15 -7.22 -6.27
C LEU A 219 -2.63 -7.96 -5.01
N PHE A 220 -1.78 -8.07 -3.99
CA PHE A 220 -2.20 -8.61 -2.68
C PHE A 220 -3.34 -7.79 -2.06
N ALA A 221 -3.28 -6.45 -2.12
CA ALA A 221 -4.35 -5.59 -1.65
C ALA A 221 -5.67 -5.86 -2.38
N GLY A 222 -5.62 -6.07 -3.69
CA GLY A 222 -6.77 -6.43 -4.51
C GLY A 222 -7.46 -7.73 -4.06
N SER A 223 -6.68 -8.72 -3.67
CA SER A 223 -7.17 -9.98 -3.11
C SER A 223 -7.78 -9.80 -1.71
N LEU A 224 -7.17 -8.96 -0.88
CA LEU A 224 -7.56 -8.73 0.51
C LEU A 224 -8.76 -7.76 0.65
N ALA A 225 -8.91 -6.81 -0.26
CA ALA A 225 -9.88 -5.72 -0.17
C ALA A 225 -11.34 -6.17 0.04
N PRO A 226 -11.87 -7.22 -0.61
CA PRO A 226 -13.25 -7.68 -0.36
C PRO A 226 -13.50 -8.12 1.08
N LYS A 227 -12.47 -8.65 1.75
CA LYS A 227 -12.55 -9.09 3.16
C LYS A 227 -12.32 -7.94 4.13
N LEU A 228 -11.36 -7.06 3.85
CA LEU A 228 -10.94 -6.00 4.79
C LEU A 228 -11.83 -4.76 4.69
N ALA A 229 -12.34 -4.44 3.51
CA ALA A 229 -13.19 -3.27 3.25
C ALA A 229 -14.50 -3.65 2.53
N PRO A 230 -15.34 -4.57 3.07
CA PRO A 230 -16.50 -5.13 2.37
C PRO A 230 -17.60 -4.10 2.05
N LYS A 231 -17.55 -2.92 2.67
CA LYS A 231 -18.51 -1.83 2.44
C LYS A 231 -18.06 -0.86 1.33
N LEU A 232 -16.88 -1.08 0.76
CA LEU A 232 -16.32 -0.28 -0.34
C LEU A 232 -16.37 -1.06 -1.64
N ASN A 233 -16.36 -0.36 -2.76
CA ASN A 233 -16.45 -0.93 -4.10
C ASN A 233 -15.09 -0.79 -4.80
N MET A 234 -14.20 -1.75 -4.63
CA MET A 234 -12.98 -1.81 -5.40
C MET A 234 -13.30 -2.17 -6.86
N LYS A 235 -13.02 -1.25 -7.78
CA LYS A 235 -13.37 -1.35 -9.20
C LYS A 235 -12.29 -2.03 -10.04
N GLY A 236 -11.10 -2.21 -9.50
CA GLY A 236 -9.99 -2.86 -10.18
C GLY A 236 -8.65 -2.60 -9.50
N VAL A 237 -7.63 -3.27 -10.03
CA VAL A 237 -6.23 -3.10 -9.64
C VAL A 237 -5.42 -2.78 -10.90
N PHE A 238 -4.53 -1.79 -10.85
CA PHE A 238 -3.53 -1.58 -11.90
C PHE A 238 -2.13 -1.64 -11.32
N SER A 239 -1.25 -2.35 -11.97
CA SER A 239 0.10 -2.63 -11.51
C SER A 239 1.11 -2.38 -12.62
N TYR A 240 2.12 -1.58 -12.30
CA TYR A 240 3.27 -1.37 -13.17
C TYR A 240 4.41 -2.28 -12.71
N ALA A 241 4.94 -3.10 -13.59
CA ALA A 241 6.11 -3.94 -13.39
C ALA A 241 6.14 -4.61 -11.99
N PRO A 242 5.12 -5.44 -11.63
CA PRO A 242 5.01 -6.01 -10.29
C PRO A 242 6.15 -6.97 -9.97
N ALA A 243 6.79 -6.81 -8.81
CA ALA A 243 7.73 -7.81 -8.30
C ALA A 243 7.01 -9.15 -8.15
N SER A 244 7.55 -10.20 -8.76
CA SER A 244 6.96 -11.54 -8.79
C SER A 244 8.05 -12.61 -8.94
N HIS A 245 7.71 -13.87 -8.70
CA HIS A 245 8.64 -15.01 -8.90
C HIS A 245 9.99 -14.81 -8.20
N LEU A 246 9.97 -14.26 -6.97
CA LEU A 246 11.20 -13.89 -6.26
C LEU A 246 12.07 -15.10 -5.92
N TYR A 247 11.47 -16.28 -5.78
CA TYR A 247 12.20 -17.53 -5.63
C TYR A 247 12.98 -17.89 -6.91
N GLU A 248 12.32 -17.84 -8.06
CA GLU A 248 12.92 -18.14 -9.36
C GLU A 248 13.93 -17.06 -9.77
N GLN A 249 13.59 -15.78 -9.56
CA GLN A 249 14.50 -14.67 -9.81
C GLN A 249 15.74 -14.74 -8.90
N GLY A 250 15.56 -15.03 -7.61
CA GLY A 250 16.66 -15.17 -6.66
C GLY A 250 17.65 -16.26 -7.08
N ASN A 251 17.15 -17.41 -7.54
CA ASN A 251 17.98 -18.49 -8.05
C ASN A 251 18.72 -18.10 -9.35
N ALA A 252 18.09 -17.32 -10.24
CA ALA A 252 18.75 -16.82 -11.44
C ALA A 252 19.81 -15.77 -11.10
N VAL A 253 19.46 -14.78 -10.30
CA VAL A 253 20.31 -13.62 -9.95
C VAL A 253 21.50 -14.06 -9.08
N SER A 254 21.35 -15.05 -8.18
CA SER A 254 22.44 -15.55 -7.35
C SER A 254 23.60 -16.17 -8.13
N ASN A 255 23.41 -16.46 -9.42
CA ASN A 255 24.46 -16.94 -10.31
C ASN A 255 25.08 -15.83 -11.18
N LEU A 256 24.59 -14.56 -11.06
CA LEU A 256 25.04 -13.45 -11.87
C LEU A 256 26.30 -12.78 -11.26
N GLY A 257 27.23 -12.45 -12.14
CA GLY A 257 28.50 -11.79 -11.78
C GLY A 257 28.41 -10.26 -11.73
N ASP A 258 29.54 -9.63 -11.96
CA ASP A 258 29.78 -8.18 -11.79
C ASP A 258 28.87 -7.27 -12.59
N ASP A 259 28.42 -7.68 -13.76
CA ASP A 259 27.51 -6.90 -14.62
C ASP A 259 26.16 -6.63 -13.96
N PHE A 260 25.83 -7.34 -12.88
CA PHE A 260 24.55 -7.25 -12.17
C PHE A 260 24.67 -6.69 -10.74
N LYS A 261 25.78 -6.09 -10.37
CA LYS A 261 26.00 -5.46 -9.06
C LYS A 261 24.90 -4.49 -8.68
N GLY A 262 24.30 -3.80 -9.64
CA GLY A 262 23.17 -2.88 -9.40
C GLY A 262 21.93 -3.53 -8.79
N LEU A 263 21.79 -4.87 -8.85
CA LEU A 263 20.67 -5.61 -8.26
C LEU A 263 20.94 -6.05 -6.81
N THR A 264 22.23 -6.05 -6.37
CA THR A 264 22.60 -6.63 -5.08
C THR A 264 21.87 -6.02 -3.89
N ALA A 265 21.71 -4.69 -3.88
CA ALA A 265 20.95 -4.02 -2.82
C ALA A 265 19.50 -4.51 -2.71
N LEU A 266 18.81 -4.67 -3.84
CA LEU A 266 17.43 -5.20 -3.88
C LEU A 266 17.38 -6.66 -3.43
N VAL A 267 18.31 -7.49 -3.92
CA VAL A 267 18.43 -8.92 -3.50
C VAL A 267 18.64 -8.98 -2.00
N MET A 268 19.50 -8.14 -1.44
CA MET A 268 19.77 -8.13 0.00
C MET A 268 18.55 -7.70 0.83
N MET A 269 17.77 -6.72 0.37
CA MET A 269 16.52 -6.35 1.04
C MET A 269 15.51 -7.51 1.02
N ILE A 270 15.40 -8.25 -0.10
CA ILE A 270 14.53 -9.43 -0.22
C ILE A 270 14.98 -10.52 0.75
N LEU A 271 16.27 -10.90 0.71
CA LEU A 271 16.83 -11.94 1.55
C LEU A 271 16.72 -11.58 3.04
N ASN A 272 17.02 -10.33 3.42
CA ASN A 272 16.89 -9.86 4.80
C ASN A 272 15.46 -10.00 5.31
N SER A 273 14.47 -9.57 4.52
CA SER A 273 13.05 -9.71 4.86
C SER A 273 12.63 -11.19 4.95
N ALA A 274 13.08 -12.03 4.02
CA ALA A 274 12.78 -13.48 4.03
C ALA A 274 13.44 -14.20 5.22
N MET A 275 14.69 -13.90 5.55
CA MET A 275 15.37 -14.42 6.74
C MET A 275 14.65 -14.02 8.02
N HIS A 276 14.24 -12.76 8.14
CA HIS A 276 13.49 -12.27 9.30
C HIS A 276 12.15 -13.00 9.45
N GLU A 277 11.38 -13.16 8.38
CA GLU A 277 10.07 -13.83 8.42
C GLU A 277 10.21 -15.33 8.71
N ALA A 278 11.20 -16.01 8.10
CA ALA A 278 11.51 -17.40 8.32
C ALA A 278 12.26 -17.67 9.66
N ARG A 279 12.70 -16.60 10.37
CA ARG A 279 13.54 -16.69 11.58
C ARG A 279 14.86 -17.43 11.36
N VAL A 280 15.47 -17.24 10.21
CA VAL A 280 16.77 -17.78 9.83
C VAL A 280 17.87 -16.82 10.25
N GLN A 281 18.92 -17.34 10.90
CA GLN A 281 20.08 -16.54 11.27
C GLN A 281 20.90 -16.18 10.03
N PRO A 282 21.22 -14.91 9.77
CA PRO A 282 21.98 -14.48 8.59
C PRO A 282 23.30 -15.22 8.44
N SER A 283 24.02 -15.44 9.55
CA SER A 283 25.30 -16.18 9.59
C SER A 283 25.22 -17.60 9.02
N THR A 284 24.03 -18.20 8.88
CA THR A 284 23.85 -19.52 8.26
C THR A 284 23.71 -19.48 6.75
N LEU A 285 23.42 -18.31 6.18
CA LEU A 285 23.06 -18.15 4.77
C LEU A 285 24.06 -17.29 3.99
N VAL A 286 24.35 -16.08 4.50
CA VAL A 286 25.15 -15.09 3.78
C VAL A 286 26.62 -15.11 4.22
N THR A 287 27.49 -14.56 3.36
CA THR A 287 28.93 -14.41 3.68
C THR A 287 29.15 -13.43 4.84
N PRO A 288 30.28 -13.52 5.59
CA PRO A 288 30.59 -12.59 6.68
C PRO A 288 30.63 -11.12 6.24
N GLN A 289 31.08 -10.84 5.01
CA GLN A 289 31.05 -9.49 4.43
C GLN A 289 29.63 -8.97 4.33
N ILE A 290 28.71 -9.76 3.82
CA ILE A 290 27.29 -9.40 3.70
C ILE A 290 26.64 -9.24 5.08
N GLU A 291 26.90 -10.18 6.00
CA GLU A 291 26.34 -10.12 7.35
C GLU A 291 26.70 -8.81 8.07
N ALA A 292 27.95 -8.34 7.92
CA ALA A 292 28.40 -7.08 8.50
C ALA A 292 27.69 -5.85 7.92
N LEU A 293 27.15 -5.94 6.69
CA LEU A 293 26.45 -4.84 6.01
C LEU A 293 24.93 -4.85 6.24
N LEU A 294 24.34 -5.94 6.76
CA LEU A 294 22.89 -6.05 6.96
C LEU A 294 22.27 -4.90 7.78
N PRO A 295 22.91 -4.38 8.85
CA PRO A 295 22.35 -3.25 9.59
C PRO A 295 22.10 -2.02 8.74
N LYS A 296 22.84 -1.83 7.64
CA LYS A 296 22.67 -0.70 6.70
C LYS A 296 21.29 -0.68 6.05
N ILE A 297 20.66 -1.85 5.90
CA ILE A 297 19.30 -1.96 5.33
C ILE A 297 18.27 -1.19 6.18
N GLU A 298 18.46 -1.11 7.49
CA GLU A 298 17.59 -0.39 8.42
C GLU A 298 18.06 1.04 8.74
N GLU A 299 19.20 1.45 8.18
CA GLU A 299 19.81 2.78 8.43
C GLU A 299 19.65 3.76 7.27
N VAL A 300 19.75 3.27 6.03
CA VAL A 300 19.77 4.11 4.83
C VAL A 300 18.76 3.64 3.78
N CYS A 301 18.51 4.47 2.76
CA CYS A 301 17.53 4.17 1.71
C CYS A 301 18.18 3.49 0.49
N LEU A 302 17.35 3.01 -0.44
CA LEU A 302 17.81 2.21 -1.59
C LEU A 302 18.95 2.89 -2.37
N ALA A 303 18.84 4.20 -2.61
CA ALA A 303 19.87 4.92 -3.36
C ALA A 303 21.25 4.87 -2.69
N GLN A 304 21.30 4.89 -1.35
CA GLN A 304 22.55 4.75 -0.60
C GLN A 304 22.99 3.28 -0.51
N LEU A 305 22.04 2.33 -0.41
CA LEU A 305 22.36 0.89 -0.40
C LEU A 305 23.05 0.45 -1.70
N THR A 306 22.76 1.11 -2.82
CA THR A 306 23.42 0.85 -4.12
C THR A 306 24.79 1.50 -4.24
N GLY A 307 25.26 2.25 -3.24
CA GLY A 307 26.61 2.82 -3.20
C GLY A 307 27.70 1.75 -3.09
N ASP A 308 28.88 2.05 -3.65
CA ASP A 308 30.03 1.14 -3.70
C ASP A 308 30.56 0.76 -2.32
N ASP A 309 30.32 1.59 -1.32
CA ASP A 309 30.70 1.40 0.09
C ASP A 309 29.73 0.47 0.85
N ILE A 310 28.59 0.09 0.25
CA ILE A 310 27.63 -0.83 0.84
C ILE A 310 27.49 -2.07 -0.07
N PHE A 311 26.46 -2.10 -0.95
CA PHE A 311 26.20 -3.27 -1.78
C PHE A 311 26.54 -3.05 -3.26
N GLY A 312 26.79 -1.83 -3.72
CA GLY A 312 26.96 -1.50 -5.14
C GLY A 312 28.21 -2.12 -5.77
N ASN A 313 29.18 -2.52 -4.96
CA ASN A 313 30.42 -3.14 -5.45
C ASN A 313 30.48 -4.67 -5.23
N ILE A 314 29.37 -5.29 -4.79
CA ILE A 314 29.28 -6.73 -4.51
C ILE A 314 28.43 -7.39 -5.61
N ALA A 315 28.99 -8.41 -6.26
CA ALA A 315 28.24 -9.20 -7.24
C ALA A 315 27.19 -10.10 -6.56
N PRO A 316 26.02 -10.33 -7.18
CA PRO A 316 24.98 -11.19 -6.59
C PRO A 316 25.45 -12.60 -6.24
N ASN A 317 26.36 -13.20 -7.01
CA ASN A 317 26.94 -14.53 -6.74
C ASN A 317 27.90 -14.56 -5.52
N ALA A 318 28.26 -13.41 -4.96
CA ALA A 318 29.08 -13.29 -3.74
C ALA A 318 28.26 -13.13 -2.46
N ILE A 319 26.93 -13.17 -2.54
CA ILE A 319 26.03 -12.96 -1.39
C ILE A 319 26.00 -14.20 -0.48
N LEU A 320 25.70 -15.37 -1.06
CA LEU A 320 25.54 -16.61 -0.31
C LEU A 320 26.91 -17.26 0.00
N LYS A 321 26.99 -17.95 1.11
CA LYS A 321 28.16 -18.77 1.42
C LYS A 321 28.35 -19.88 0.38
N PRO A 322 29.59 -20.27 0.05
CA PRO A 322 29.83 -21.37 -0.85
C PRO A 322 29.09 -22.66 -0.43
N GLY A 323 28.38 -23.28 -1.36
CA GLY A 323 27.61 -24.52 -1.13
C GLY A 323 26.30 -24.34 -0.34
N VAL A 324 25.93 -23.11 0.08
CA VAL A 324 24.67 -22.83 0.75
C VAL A 324 23.61 -22.44 -0.28
N THR A 325 22.36 -22.89 -0.07
CA THR A 325 21.19 -22.55 -0.89
C THR A 325 20.17 -21.79 -0.07
N THR A 326 19.16 -21.21 -0.74
CA THR A 326 18.05 -20.50 -0.10
C THR A 326 17.00 -21.42 0.55
N ALA A 327 17.23 -22.75 0.60
CA ALA A 327 16.22 -23.73 1.04
C ALA A 327 15.51 -23.39 2.35
N SER A 328 16.21 -22.77 3.30
CA SER A 328 15.66 -22.36 4.59
C SER A 328 14.64 -21.19 4.52
N ILE A 329 14.64 -20.44 3.42
CA ILE A 329 13.76 -19.29 3.18
C ILE A 329 12.86 -19.43 1.94
N ASP A 330 12.98 -20.53 1.19
CA ASP A 330 12.25 -20.77 -0.06
C ASP A 330 10.74 -20.65 0.08
N ALA A 331 10.18 -21.13 1.19
CA ALA A 331 8.75 -21.06 1.46
C ALA A 331 8.27 -19.58 1.53
N VAL A 332 9.08 -18.69 2.11
CA VAL A 332 8.79 -17.27 2.20
C VAL A 332 8.93 -16.62 0.82
N LEU A 333 10.02 -16.90 0.09
CA LEU A 333 10.23 -16.37 -1.25
C LEU A 333 9.10 -16.76 -2.22
N LYS A 334 8.63 -18.02 -2.16
CA LYS A 334 7.47 -18.50 -2.94
C LYS A 334 6.18 -17.80 -2.53
N ALA A 335 5.95 -17.55 -1.23
CA ALA A 335 4.77 -16.86 -0.71
C ALA A 335 4.75 -15.37 -1.08
N MET A 336 5.88 -14.79 -1.47
CA MET A 336 5.95 -13.41 -1.99
C MET A 336 5.40 -13.29 -3.42
N ASN A 337 5.18 -14.40 -4.17
CA ASN A 337 4.62 -14.34 -5.52
C ASN A 337 3.14 -13.85 -5.48
N PRO A 338 2.78 -12.79 -6.21
CA PRO A 338 1.43 -12.22 -6.16
C PRO A 338 0.42 -12.92 -7.08
N ASN A 339 0.55 -14.23 -7.30
CA ASN A 339 -0.41 -15.07 -8.02
C ASN A 339 -1.68 -15.35 -7.18
N VAL A 340 -2.27 -14.30 -6.66
CA VAL A 340 -3.43 -14.33 -5.75
C VAL A 340 -4.73 -14.05 -6.48
N LYS A 341 -5.83 -14.65 -6.01
CA LYS A 341 -7.16 -14.46 -6.63
C LYS A 341 -7.67 -13.02 -6.47
N ILE A 342 -7.97 -12.35 -7.58
CA ILE A 342 -8.52 -10.99 -7.62
C ILE A 342 -9.82 -11.00 -8.45
N LYS A 343 -10.96 -10.77 -7.80
CA LYS A 343 -12.27 -10.80 -8.47
C LYS A 343 -12.51 -9.61 -9.41
N ALA A 344 -11.90 -8.47 -9.11
CA ALA A 344 -12.03 -7.26 -9.91
C ALA A 344 -11.06 -7.29 -11.12
N PRO A 345 -11.33 -6.51 -12.17
CA PRO A 345 -10.39 -6.41 -13.30
C PRO A 345 -9.00 -5.94 -12.88
N VAL A 346 -7.98 -6.54 -13.49
CA VAL A 346 -6.56 -6.22 -13.27
C VAL A 346 -5.97 -5.68 -14.58
N LEU A 347 -5.17 -4.62 -14.47
CA LEU A 347 -4.26 -4.16 -15.52
C LEU A 347 -2.82 -4.36 -15.04
N ILE A 348 -2.00 -4.99 -15.85
CA ILE A 348 -0.55 -5.05 -15.67
C ILE A 348 0.11 -4.34 -16.84
N ALA A 349 0.96 -3.35 -16.55
CA ALA A 349 1.73 -2.57 -17.51
C ALA A 349 3.23 -2.86 -17.32
N GLN A 350 3.95 -3.26 -18.39
CA GLN A 350 5.33 -3.70 -18.33
C GLN A 350 6.19 -3.06 -19.42
N GLY A 351 7.30 -2.44 -19.04
CA GLY A 351 8.34 -2.02 -19.98
C GLY A 351 9.15 -3.24 -20.45
N LEU A 352 9.41 -3.36 -21.76
CA LEU A 352 10.14 -4.52 -22.28
C LEU A 352 11.65 -4.44 -22.09
N ASP A 353 12.18 -3.24 -21.81
CA ASP A 353 13.61 -3.01 -21.51
C ASP A 353 13.85 -2.93 -19.99
N ASP A 354 12.92 -3.48 -19.19
CA ASP A 354 13.04 -3.54 -17.73
C ASP A 354 14.05 -4.60 -17.31
N THR A 355 15.17 -4.15 -16.72
CA THR A 355 16.25 -4.99 -16.18
C THR A 355 16.18 -5.16 -14.66
N THR A 356 15.17 -4.59 -14.00
CA THR A 356 14.94 -4.72 -12.55
C THR A 356 13.90 -5.79 -12.25
N VAL A 357 12.73 -5.70 -12.91
CA VAL A 357 11.69 -6.73 -12.92
C VAL A 357 11.59 -7.26 -14.34
N PHE A 358 12.21 -8.39 -14.60
CA PHE A 358 12.31 -8.94 -15.94
C PHE A 358 10.93 -9.24 -16.55
N PRO A 359 10.66 -8.77 -17.79
CA PRO A 359 9.36 -8.92 -18.45
C PRO A 359 8.86 -10.36 -18.56
N SER A 360 9.78 -11.32 -18.64
CA SER A 360 9.46 -12.76 -18.68
C SER A 360 8.75 -13.25 -17.40
N PHE A 361 9.16 -12.77 -16.23
CA PHE A 361 8.50 -13.12 -14.96
C PHE A 361 7.14 -12.42 -14.81
N THR A 362 7.02 -11.21 -15.30
CA THR A 362 5.70 -10.53 -15.35
C THR A 362 4.74 -11.26 -16.30
N ALA A 363 5.22 -11.72 -17.47
CA ALA A 363 4.42 -12.51 -18.39
C ALA A 363 3.97 -13.85 -17.77
N ALA A 364 4.85 -14.52 -17.02
CA ALA A 364 4.51 -15.74 -16.27
C ALA A 364 3.42 -15.44 -15.22
N LEU A 365 3.56 -14.40 -14.42
CA LEU A 365 2.54 -13.97 -13.46
C LEU A 365 1.18 -13.71 -14.14
N VAL A 366 1.18 -13.03 -15.28
CA VAL A 366 -0.05 -12.78 -16.05
C VAL A 366 -0.71 -14.09 -16.48
N ALA A 367 0.08 -15.08 -16.93
CA ALA A 367 -0.43 -16.39 -17.29
C ALA A 367 -1.04 -17.13 -16.09
N GLU A 368 -0.39 -17.10 -14.94
CA GLU A 368 -0.88 -17.67 -13.68
C GLU A 368 -2.22 -17.04 -13.25
N LEU A 369 -2.31 -15.71 -13.22
CA LEU A 369 -3.52 -15.01 -12.85
C LEU A 369 -4.67 -15.31 -13.82
N LYS A 370 -4.41 -15.37 -15.14
CA LYS A 370 -5.43 -15.76 -16.14
C LYS A 370 -5.88 -17.21 -15.94
N THR A 371 -4.95 -18.12 -15.68
CA THR A 371 -5.25 -19.55 -15.40
C THR A 371 -6.13 -19.68 -14.15
N SER A 372 -5.92 -18.84 -13.15
CA SER A 372 -6.76 -18.75 -11.96
C SER A 372 -8.13 -18.10 -12.22
N GLY A 373 -8.43 -17.72 -13.47
CA GLY A 373 -9.68 -17.12 -13.90
C GLY A 373 -9.83 -15.64 -13.53
N ASP A 374 -8.71 -14.91 -13.36
CA ASP A 374 -8.74 -13.47 -13.16
C ASP A 374 -8.85 -12.73 -14.50
N LYS A 375 -9.52 -11.56 -14.48
CA LYS A 375 -9.70 -10.71 -15.68
C LYS A 375 -8.49 -9.78 -15.84
N VAL A 376 -7.43 -10.25 -16.50
CA VAL A 376 -6.16 -9.52 -16.64
C VAL A 376 -6.02 -8.94 -18.05
N THR A 377 -5.84 -7.61 -18.13
CA THR A 377 -5.29 -6.89 -19.27
C THR A 377 -3.78 -6.80 -19.06
N TYR A 378 -2.98 -7.11 -20.08
CA TYR A 378 -1.54 -7.03 -20.05
C TYR A 378 -1.06 -6.14 -21.19
N ASP A 379 -0.56 -4.96 -20.84
CA ASP A 379 -0.05 -3.98 -21.80
C ASP A 379 1.47 -3.90 -21.68
N THR A 380 2.17 -4.08 -22.78
CA THR A 380 3.63 -4.03 -22.86
C THR A 380 4.10 -2.84 -23.67
N PHE A 381 5.23 -2.27 -23.28
CA PHE A 381 5.76 -1.03 -23.86
C PHE A 381 7.23 -1.25 -24.28
N PRO A 382 7.50 -1.49 -25.57
CA PRO A 382 8.87 -1.59 -26.11
C PRO A 382 9.67 -0.33 -25.83
N GLY A 383 10.96 -0.48 -25.51
CA GLY A 383 11.87 0.64 -25.23
C GLY A 383 11.72 1.26 -23.84
N LEU A 384 10.73 0.84 -23.03
CA LEU A 384 10.56 1.38 -21.69
C LEU A 384 11.22 0.52 -20.61
N THR A 385 11.95 1.21 -19.72
CA THR A 385 12.61 0.63 -18.56
C THR A 385 11.66 0.47 -17.37
N HIS A 386 12.17 0.03 -16.22
CA HIS A 386 11.42 -0.15 -14.97
C HIS A 386 10.69 1.11 -14.50
N SER A 387 11.37 2.25 -14.45
CA SER A 387 10.75 3.54 -14.12
C SER A 387 10.07 4.18 -15.34
N GLY A 388 10.56 3.88 -16.54
CA GLY A 388 10.03 4.39 -17.81
C GLY A 388 8.55 4.07 -17.99
N VAL A 389 8.11 2.87 -17.65
CA VAL A 389 6.69 2.46 -17.77
C VAL A 389 5.73 3.33 -16.93
N VAL A 390 6.21 3.92 -15.82
CA VAL A 390 5.42 4.83 -14.96
C VAL A 390 5.45 6.28 -15.46
N THR A 391 6.57 6.70 -16.06
CA THR A 391 6.83 8.11 -16.41
C THR A 391 6.47 8.46 -17.84
N ASP A 392 6.53 7.49 -18.75
CA ASP A 392 6.25 7.70 -20.17
C ASP A 392 4.83 8.23 -20.39
N PRO A 393 4.65 9.27 -21.22
CA PRO A 393 3.34 9.86 -21.48
C PRO A 393 2.34 8.90 -22.14
N ALA A 394 2.78 8.05 -23.07
CA ALA A 394 1.90 7.12 -23.78
C ALA A 394 1.45 5.98 -22.86
N ALA A 395 2.37 5.33 -22.15
CA ALA A 395 2.06 4.32 -21.14
C ALA A 395 1.12 4.87 -20.05
N SER A 396 1.41 6.08 -19.59
CA SER A 396 0.58 6.78 -18.60
C SER A 396 -0.83 7.11 -19.12
N ALA A 397 -0.99 7.43 -20.41
CA ALA A 397 -2.30 7.68 -21.02
C ALA A 397 -3.14 6.41 -21.08
N VAL A 398 -2.56 5.29 -21.51
CA VAL A 398 -3.22 3.97 -21.54
C VAL A 398 -3.76 3.60 -20.15
N VAL A 399 -2.92 3.72 -19.10
CA VAL A 399 -3.34 3.42 -17.74
C VAL A 399 -4.40 4.40 -17.24
N LEU A 400 -4.29 5.70 -17.55
CA LEU A 400 -5.31 6.69 -17.16
C LEU A 400 -6.66 6.41 -17.83
N ASP A 401 -6.68 6.00 -19.07
CA ASP A 401 -7.93 5.66 -19.77
C ASP A 401 -8.56 4.39 -19.21
N TRP A 402 -7.74 3.41 -18.82
CA TRP A 402 -8.21 2.24 -18.09
C TRP A 402 -8.83 2.64 -16.73
N ILE A 403 -8.20 3.55 -15.98
CA ILE A 403 -8.71 4.11 -14.70
C ILE A 403 -10.07 4.79 -14.94
N LYS A 404 -10.17 5.70 -15.92
CA LYS A 404 -11.41 6.42 -16.26
C LYS A 404 -12.54 5.47 -16.62
N ALA A 405 -12.26 4.40 -17.39
CA ALA A 405 -13.25 3.42 -17.78
C ALA A 405 -13.88 2.69 -16.58
N ARG A 406 -13.17 2.56 -15.46
CA ARG A 406 -13.62 1.85 -14.24
C ARG A 406 -14.18 2.76 -13.17
N LEU A 407 -13.77 4.02 -13.18
CA LEU A 407 -14.25 5.04 -12.24
C LEU A 407 -15.19 6.06 -12.94
N ARG A 408 -16.03 5.59 -13.85
CA ARG A 408 -17.08 6.43 -14.50
C ARG A 408 -18.13 6.89 -13.51
#